data_427c00a01978377d822ef16e1eb039f3
#
_entry.id   427c00a01978377d822ef16e1eb039f3
#
_cell.length_a   1.000
_cell.length_b   1.000
_cell.length_c   1.000
_cell.angle_alpha   90.00
_cell.angle_beta   90.00
_cell.angle_gamma   90.00
#
_symmetry.space_group_name_H-M   'P 1'
#
loop_
_entity.id
_entity.type
_entity.pdbx_description
1 polymer ?
#
loop_
_entity_poly.entity_id
_entity_poly.type
_entity_poly.pdbx_seq_one_letter_code
_entity_poly.pdbx_strand_id
1 'polypeptide(L)'
;MAILVTGGAGYIGSHTCIELLNAGYEVVVMDNLYNASEEALHRVEKITGKHVTFYKANMLDREAVNEIFEKESIDSVIHFAGLKAVGESVAKPLEYYHNNITGTLILCDVMRNHGVKKIIFSSSATVYGDPAFVPITEECPKGKITNPYGQTKGMLEQILTDLHVADPEWNVVLLRYFNPIGAHKSGLIGEDPKGIPNNLVPYIAQVAVGKLKCLGVFGNDYPTPDGTGVRDYIHVVDLAVGHVKALQKFNDKPDVYIYNLGTGKGYSVLDVVKAYEKACGKTIPYEIKPRRAGDIATCYSDATKAKNELGWEAQYGIEEMCADSWKWQSMNPNGYRDAED
;
A
#
# COMPACT_ATOMS: atom_id res chain seq x y z
N MET A 1 1.99 -10.50 21.82
CA MET A 1 2.97 -9.86 20.91
C MET A 1 2.21 -8.76 20.21
N ALA A 2 2.50 -7.52 20.56
CA ALA A 2 1.84 -6.36 19.98
C ALA A 2 2.63 -5.85 18.76
N ILE A 3 1.92 -5.57 17.67
CA ILE A 3 2.49 -5.04 16.43
C ILE A 3 2.02 -3.59 16.28
N LEU A 4 2.97 -2.68 16.19
CA LEU A 4 2.67 -1.30 15.83
C LEU A 4 2.49 -1.17 14.31
N VAL A 5 1.31 -0.73 13.89
CA VAL A 5 0.97 -0.46 12.49
C VAL A 5 0.88 1.05 12.29
N THR A 6 1.91 1.65 11.73
CA THR A 6 1.88 3.09 11.40
C THR A 6 1.13 3.29 10.09
N GLY A 7 0.25 4.28 10.01
CA GLY A 7 -0.65 4.45 8.87
C GLY A 7 -1.77 3.39 8.83
N GLY A 8 -2.10 2.80 10.00
CA GLY A 8 -3.02 1.68 10.11
C GLY A 8 -4.49 2.03 9.85
N ALA A 9 -4.89 3.29 9.92
CA ALA A 9 -6.23 3.74 9.53
C ALA A 9 -6.38 3.95 8.01
N GLY A 10 -5.26 3.91 7.27
CA GLY A 10 -5.26 4.02 5.81
C GLY A 10 -5.77 2.76 5.10
N TYR A 11 -5.88 2.83 3.77
CA TYR A 11 -6.41 1.76 2.93
C TYR A 11 -5.73 0.41 3.15
N ILE A 12 -4.42 0.30 2.92
CA ILE A 12 -3.68 -0.97 3.08
C ILE A 12 -3.57 -1.31 4.57
N GLY A 13 -3.32 -0.32 5.43
CA GLY A 13 -3.16 -0.50 6.87
C GLY A 13 -4.39 -1.13 7.53
N SER A 14 -5.59 -0.63 7.25
CA SER A 14 -6.84 -1.16 7.83
C SER A 14 -7.12 -2.60 7.42
N HIS A 15 -6.88 -2.95 6.15
CA HIS A 15 -6.99 -4.35 5.70
C HIS A 15 -5.94 -5.24 6.37
N THR A 16 -4.71 -4.74 6.55
CA THR A 16 -3.65 -5.48 7.27
C THR A 16 -4.00 -5.67 8.74
N CYS A 17 -4.61 -4.68 9.40
CA CYS A 17 -5.09 -4.83 10.78
C CYS A 17 -6.12 -5.96 10.92
N ILE A 18 -7.03 -6.14 9.94
CA ILE A 18 -7.96 -7.28 9.95
C ILE A 18 -7.20 -8.61 9.92
N GLU A 19 -6.26 -8.77 9.01
CA GLU A 19 -5.52 -10.03 8.85
C GLU A 19 -4.61 -10.32 10.06
N LEU A 20 -3.99 -9.29 10.66
CA LEU A 20 -3.22 -9.42 11.90
C LEU A 20 -4.10 -9.87 13.07
N LEU A 21 -5.25 -9.22 13.26
CA LEU A 21 -6.20 -9.59 14.31
C LEU A 21 -6.72 -11.01 14.11
N ASN A 22 -7.07 -11.41 12.87
CA ASN A 22 -7.50 -12.76 12.55
C ASN A 22 -6.41 -13.79 12.84
N ALA A 23 -5.14 -13.45 12.60
CA ALA A 23 -3.99 -14.29 12.93
C ALA A 23 -3.65 -14.32 14.43
N GLY A 24 -4.36 -13.56 15.28
CA GLY A 24 -4.21 -13.58 16.74
C GLY A 24 -3.17 -12.62 17.31
N TYR A 25 -2.70 -11.64 16.52
CA TYR A 25 -1.82 -10.59 17.01
C TYR A 25 -2.62 -9.50 17.73
N GLU A 26 -1.98 -8.85 18.70
CA GLU A 26 -2.42 -7.58 19.25
C GLU A 26 -1.98 -6.45 18.30
N VAL A 27 -2.89 -5.55 18.00
CA VAL A 27 -2.63 -4.48 17.02
C VAL A 27 -2.72 -3.12 17.69
N VAL A 28 -1.63 -2.38 17.60
CA VAL A 28 -1.55 -0.97 17.99
C VAL A 28 -1.41 -0.15 16.72
N VAL A 29 -2.29 0.82 16.50
CA VAL A 29 -2.28 1.68 15.32
C VAL A 29 -1.83 3.08 15.70
N MET A 30 -0.93 3.64 14.90
CA MET A 30 -0.59 5.06 14.89
C MET A 30 -0.92 5.67 13.54
N ASP A 31 -1.76 6.70 13.53
CA ASP A 31 -2.13 7.43 12.31
C ASP A 31 -2.46 8.89 12.66
N ASN A 32 -2.11 9.84 11.80
CA ASN A 32 -2.45 11.25 12.00
C ASN A 32 -3.77 11.64 11.32
N LEU A 33 -4.42 10.68 10.64
CA LEU A 33 -5.67 10.85 9.89
C LEU A 33 -5.61 11.92 8.78
N TYR A 34 -4.42 12.21 8.27
CA TYR A 34 -4.25 13.19 7.18
C TYR A 34 -5.03 12.75 5.92
N ASN A 35 -4.92 11.48 5.54
CA ASN A 35 -5.62 10.89 4.38
C ASN A 35 -6.29 9.55 4.77
N ALA A 36 -6.83 9.48 5.96
CA ALA A 36 -7.51 8.32 6.52
C ALA A 36 -8.68 8.78 7.40
N SER A 37 -9.51 7.83 7.83
CA SER A 37 -10.60 8.06 8.79
C SER A 37 -10.51 7.05 9.93
N GLU A 38 -10.76 7.49 11.17
CA GLU A 38 -10.85 6.63 12.35
C GLU A 38 -11.97 5.59 12.22
N GLU A 39 -13.04 5.93 11.47
CA GLU A 39 -14.13 5.02 11.13
C GLU A 39 -13.62 3.72 10.46
N ALA A 40 -12.51 3.77 9.74
CA ALA A 40 -11.90 2.55 9.19
C ALA A 40 -11.53 1.55 10.30
N LEU A 41 -11.02 2.02 11.44
CA LEU A 41 -10.64 1.19 12.58
C LEU A 41 -11.88 0.66 13.33
N HIS A 42 -12.93 1.47 13.52
CA HIS A 42 -14.20 0.99 14.07
C HIS A 42 -14.78 -0.14 13.22
N ARG A 43 -14.67 -0.03 11.88
CA ARG A 43 -15.13 -1.09 10.98
C ARG A 43 -14.22 -2.31 10.99
N VAL A 44 -12.92 -2.16 11.22
CA VAL A 44 -11.99 -3.29 11.49
C VAL A 44 -12.45 -4.06 12.73
N GLU A 45 -12.76 -3.36 13.83
CA GLU A 45 -13.28 -3.98 15.04
C GLU A 45 -14.63 -4.67 14.80
N LYS A 46 -15.53 -4.03 14.05
CA LYS A 46 -16.81 -4.62 13.67
C LYS A 46 -16.67 -5.90 12.85
N ILE A 47 -15.71 -5.95 11.93
CA ILE A 47 -15.45 -7.13 11.08
C ILE A 47 -14.84 -8.28 11.89
N THR A 48 -13.89 -7.97 12.76
CA THR A 48 -13.08 -8.96 13.46
C THR A 48 -13.66 -9.37 14.81
N GLY A 49 -14.48 -8.51 15.41
CA GLY A 49 -14.92 -8.65 16.80
C GLY A 49 -13.80 -8.44 17.83
N LYS A 50 -12.67 -7.85 17.40
CA LYS A 50 -11.47 -7.66 18.23
C LYS A 50 -11.11 -6.18 18.31
N HIS A 51 -10.48 -5.78 19.42
CA HIS A 51 -10.10 -4.40 19.68
C HIS A 51 -8.79 -4.01 18.99
N VAL A 52 -8.72 -2.73 18.57
CA VAL A 52 -7.53 -2.05 18.04
C VAL A 52 -7.17 -0.90 18.97
N THR A 53 -5.98 -0.93 19.55
CA THR A 53 -5.47 0.23 20.30
C THR A 53 -5.05 1.30 19.31
N PHE A 54 -5.63 2.50 19.40
CA PHE A 54 -5.40 3.59 18.45
C PHE A 54 -4.77 4.81 19.11
N TYR A 55 -3.71 5.32 18.48
CA TYR A 55 -3.05 6.58 18.82
C TYR A 55 -3.12 7.54 17.62
N LYS A 56 -3.86 8.64 17.79
CA LYS A 56 -3.85 9.74 16.81
C LYS A 56 -2.59 10.55 17.00
N ALA A 57 -1.54 10.21 16.26
CA ALA A 57 -0.23 10.84 16.39
C ALA A 57 0.45 11.01 15.02
N ASN A 58 1.29 12.04 14.93
CA ASN A 58 2.11 12.29 13.75
C ASN A 58 3.49 11.66 13.93
N MET A 59 3.96 10.94 12.92
CA MET A 59 5.28 10.31 12.90
C MET A 59 6.44 11.31 13.03
N LEU A 60 6.21 12.59 12.70
CA LEU A 60 7.17 13.67 12.90
C LEU A 60 7.26 14.15 14.36
N ASP A 61 6.31 13.77 15.20
CA ASP A 61 6.30 14.08 16.62
C ASP A 61 7.00 12.95 17.39
N ARG A 62 8.29 13.18 17.67
CA ARG A 62 9.13 12.21 18.39
C ARG A 62 8.59 11.84 19.77
N GLU A 63 8.06 12.80 20.49
CA GLU A 63 7.55 12.59 21.86
C GLU A 63 6.32 11.69 21.81
N ALA A 64 5.37 11.98 20.92
CA ALA A 64 4.19 11.16 20.74
C ALA A 64 4.54 9.72 20.28
N VAL A 65 5.52 9.55 19.38
CA VAL A 65 6.00 8.22 18.97
C VAL A 65 6.62 7.50 20.18
N ASN A 66 7.48 8.17 20.95
CA ASN A 66 8.13 7.59 22.14
C ASN A 66 7.10 7.14 23.19
N GLU A 67 6.07 7.96 23.47
CA GLU A 67 5.00 7.60 24.40
C GLU A 67 4.27 6.30 24.03
N ILE A 68 4.10 6.00 22.75
CA ILE A 68 3.48 4.75 22.30
C ILE A 68 4.35 3.56 22.73
N PHE A 69 5.66 3.62 22.52
CA PHE A 69 6.58 2.55 22.91
C PHE A 69 6.77 2.43 24.43
N GLU A 70 6.53 3.51 25.19
CA GLU A 70 6.52 3.46 26.65
C GLU A 70 5.26 2.81 27.22
N LYS A 71 4.11 3.02 26.57
CA LYS A 71 2.80 2.52 27.03
C LYS A 71 2.51 1.11 26.57
N GLU A 72 2.99 0.75 25.37
CA GLU A 72 2.68 -0.52 24.71
C GLU A 72 3.92 -1.41 24.60
N SER A 73 3.74 -2.70 24.84
CA SER A 73 4.81 -3.71 24.70
C SER A 73 4.98 -4.10 23.22
N ILE A 74 5.51 -3.16 22.42
CA ILE A 74 5.71 -3.36 20.97
C ILE A 74 6.86 -4.36 20.73
N ASP A 75 6.57 -5.40 19.92
CA ASP A 75 7.58 -6.37 19.47
C ASP A 75 8.15 -6.04 18.09
N SER A 76 7.29 -5.53 17.21
CA SER A 76 7.65 -5.24 15.82
C SER A 76 6.78 -4.14 15.23
N VAL A 77 7.23 -3.58 14.11
CA VAL A 77 6.55 -2.49 13.42
C VAL A 77 6.23 -2.90 11.98
N ILE A 78 4.99 -2.61 11.53
CA ILE A 78 4.64 -2.58 10.11
C ILE A 78 4.43 -1.11 9.74
N HIS A 79 5.27 -0.62 8.84
CA HIS A 79 5.38 0.80 8.54
C HIS A 79 4.74 1.16 7.20
N PHE A 80 3.47 1.64 7.24
CA PHE A 80 2.75 2.14 6.07
C PHE A 80 2.75 3.66 5.99
N ALA A 81 2.89 4.36 7.13
CA ALA A 81 2.75 5.81 7.18
C ALA A 81 3.68 6.51 6.19
N GLY A 82 3.11 7.40 5.38
CA GLY A 82 3.84 8.17 4.38
C GLY A 82 2.91 8.77 3.33
N LEU A 83 3.32 9.88 2.76
CA LEU A 83 2.65 10.48 1.61
C LEU A 83 2.94 9.62 0.37
N LYS A 84 1.89 9.33 -0.44
CA LYS A 84 1.97 8.30 -1.51
C LYS A 84 1.57 8.78 -2.91
N ALA A 85 1.08 10.00 -3.07
CA ALA A 85 0.58 10.49 -4.34
C ALA A 85 1.71 10.94 -5.28
N VAL A 86 1.97 10.16 -6.34
CA VAL A 86 3.07 10.40 -7.28
C VAL A 86 3.01 11.81 -7.88
N GLY A 87 1.85 12.23 -8.40
CA GLY A 87 1.70 13.56 -9.00
C GLY A 87 1.90 14.70 -8.01
N GLU A 88 1.37 14.55 -6.77
CA GLU A 88 1.57 15.55 -5.71
C GLU A 88 3.04 15.64 -5.29
N SER A 89 3.76 14.52 -5.28
CA SER A 89 5.18 14.50 -4.90
C SER A 89 6.05 15.37 -5.82
N VAL A 90 5.69 15.44 -7.11
CA VAL A 90 6.39 16.32 -8.08
C VAL A 90 6.12 17.79 -7.77
N ALA A 91 4.91 18.12 -7.34
CA ALA A 91 4.53 19.51 -7.00
C ALA A 91 5.04 19.95 -5.62
N LYS A 92 5.18 19.01 -4.67
CA LYS A 92 5.53 19.27 -3.27
C LYS A 92 6.68 18.36 -2.79
N PRO A 93 7.85 18.37 -3.43
CA PRO A 93 8.91 17.41 -3.13
C PRO A 93 9.44 17.52 -1.68
N LEU A 94 9.58 18.72 -1.14
CA LEU A 94 10.12 18.93 0.20
C LEU A 94 9.21 18.31 1.27
N GLU A 95 7.89 18.43 1.14
CA GLU A 95 6.92 17.83 2.04
C GLU A 95 7.03 16.31 2.02
N TYR A 96 7.22 15.72 0.84
CA TYR A 96 7.39 14.27 0.68
C TYR A 96 8.68 13.78 1.34
N TYR A 97 9.81 14.43 1.09
CA TYR A 97 11.07 14.07 1.74
C TYR A 97 11.01 14.27 3.23
N HIS A 98 10.49 15.41 3.70
CA HIS A 98 10.37 15.69 5.12
C HIS A 98 9.46 14.67 5.82
N ASN A 99 8.25 14.46 5.31
CA ASN A 99 7.31 13.54 5.94
C ASN A 99 7.82 12.10 5.91
N ASN A 100 8.21 11.60 4.73
CA ASN A 100 8.50 10.17 4.59
C ASN A 100 9.86 9.80 5.18
N ILE A 101 10.90 10.60 4.94
CA ILE A 101 12.25 10.26 5.40
C ILE A 101 12.43 10.66 6.86
N THR A 102 12.16 11.91 7.23
CA THR A 102 12.36 12.36 8.61
C THR A 102 11.48 11.57 9.57
N GLY A 103 10.21 11.32 9.21
CA GLY A 103 9.33 10.52 10.05
C GLY A 103 9.81 9.08 10.24
N THR A 104 10.30 8.43 9.19
CA THR A 104 10.87 7.06 9.31
C THR A 104 12.16 7.07 10.15
N LEU A 105 13.01 8.10 10.02
CA LEU A 105 14.21 8.22 10.86
C LEU A 105 13.85 8.38 12.34
N ILE A 106 12.84 9.19 12.65
CA ILE A 106 12.33 9.33 14.03
C ILE A 106 11.82 7.99 14.55
N LEU A 107 11.00 7.30 13.77
CA LEU A 107 10.47 5.99 14.14
C LEU A 107 11.59 4.98 14.42
N CYS A 108 12.57 4.85 13.53
CA CYS A 108 13.70 3.92 13.70
C CYS A 108 14.56 4.27 14.93
N ASP A 109 14.76 5.56 15.20
CA ASP A 109 15.51 5.99 16.37
C ASP A 109 14.78 5.69 17.69
N VAL A 110 13.47 5.90 17.74
CA VAL A 110 12.64 5.50 18.89
C VAL A 110 12.62 3.98 19.04
N MET A 111 12.41 3.22 17.96
CA MET A 111 12.49 1.76 17.97
C MET A 111 13.81 1.26 18.58
N ARG A 112 14.94 1.82 18.13
CA ARG A 112 16.27 1.48 18.64
C ARG A 112 16.38 1.75 20.15
N ASN A 113 15.89 2.89 20.62
CA ASN A 113 15.97 3.29 22.03
C ASN A 113 15.13 2.36 22.93
N HIS A 114 14.08 1.75 22.40
CA HIS A 114 13.24 0.77 23.11
C HIS A 114 13.62 -0.69 22.82
N GLY A 115 14.72 -0.94 22.11
CA GLY A 115 15.20 -2.29 21.80
C GLY A 115 14.34 -3.04 20.76
N VAL A 116 13.44 -2.36 20.05
CA VAL A 116 12.61 -2.92 18.99
C VAL A 116 13.36 -2.79 17.66
N LYS A 117 13.80 -3.92 17.10
CA LYS A 117 14.66 -3.96 15.90
C LYS A 117 14.05 -4.78 14.74
N LYS A 118 12.72 -4.95 14.73
CA LYS A 118 11.98 -5.73 13.73
C LYS A 118 11.03 -4.80 12.99
N ILE A 119 11.22 -4.63 11.68
CA ILE A 119 10.40 -3.74 10.86
C ILE A 119 10.05 -4.36 9.51
N ILE A 120 8.76 -4.32 9.16
CA ILE A 120 8.28 -4.52 7.79
C ILE A 120 8.02 -3.15 7.19
N PHE A 121 8.68 -2.85 6.09
CA PHE A 121 8.55 -1.57 5.40
C PHE A 121 7.73 -1.71 4.12
N SER A 122 6.74 -0.85 4.01
CA SER A 122 5.94 -0.63 2.81
C SER A 122 6.77 0.05 1.72
N SER A 123 7.48 -0.75 0.92
CA SER A 123 8.16 -0.27 -0.27
C SER A 123 7.22 -0.30 -1.49
N SER A 124 7.75 -0.08 -2.67
CA SER A 124 6.95 0.07 -3.90
C SER A 124 7.74 -0.40 -5.11
N ALA A 125 7.05 -0.96 -6.11
CA ALA A 125 7.63 -1.25 -7.42
C ALA A 125 8.20 -0.01 -8.12
N THR A 126 7.85 1.21 -7.68
CA THR A 126 8.44 2.45 -8.20
C THR A 126 9.95 2.55 -8.00
N VAL A 127 10.54 1.78 -7.07
CA VAL A 127 12.00 1.72 -6.88
C VAL A 127 12.75 1.11 -8.07
N TYR A 128 12.04 0.32 -8.89
CA TYR A 128 12.60 -0.23 -10.13
C TYR A 128 12.70 0.80 -11.26
N GLY A 129 11.96 1.93 -11.16
CA GLY A 129 11.91 2.94 -12.22
C GLY A 129 11.43 2.36 -13.54
N ASP A 130 12.21 2.56 -14.62
CA ASP A 130 12.05 1.84 -15.88
C ASP A 130 12.79 0.50 -15.76
N PRO A 131 12.08 -0.63 -15.59
CA PRO A 131 12.71 -1.90 -15.23
C PRO A 131 13.55 -2.46 -16.37
N ALA A 132 14.71 -3.03 -16.04
CA ALA A 132 15.61 -3.62 -17.01
C ALA A 132 15.00 -4.86 -17.71
N PHE A 133 14.05 -5.51 -17.07
CA PHE A 133 13.33 -6.68 -17.61
C PHE A 133 11.97 -6.84 -16.93
N VAL A 134 11.07 -7.54 -17.60
CA VAL A 134 9.71 -7.90 -17.16
C VAL A 134 9.48 -9.38 -17.50
N PRO A 135 8.98 -10.24 -16.61
CA PRO A 135 8.53 -9.97 -15.21
C PRO A 135 9.67 -9.49 -14.30
N ILE A 136 9.31 -8.60 -13.35
CA ILE A 136 10.28 -7.96 -12.45
C ILE A 136 10.53 -8.87 -11.25
N THR A 137 11.75 -9.37 -11.07
CA THR A 137 12.21 -10.06 -9.86
C THR A 137 12.87 -9.06 -8.90
N GLU A 138 13.14 -9.49 -7.66
CA GLU A 138 13.85 -8.68 -6.65
C GLU A 138 15.29 -8.38 -7.05
N GLU A 139 15.87 -9.16 -7.95
CA GLU A 139 17.22 -8.97 -8.52
C GLU A 139 17.27 -7.88 -9.60
N CYS A 140 16.10 -7.43 -10.08
CA CYS A 140 16.04 -6.33 -11.03
C CYS A 140 16.69 -5.10 -10.40
N PRO A 141 17.69 -4.50 -11.06
CA PRO A 141 18.39 -3.36 -10.51
C PRO A 141 17.42 -2.19 -10.32
N LYS A 142 17.65 -1.39 -9.27
CA LYS A 142 16.93 -0.13 -9.10
C LYS A 142 17.25 0.79 -10.27
N GLY A 143 16.23 1.12 -11.06
CA GLY A 143 16.37 1.99 -12.22
C GLY A 143 16.35 3.48 -11.84
N LYS A 144 16.29 4.33 -12.86
CA LYS A 144 16.11 5.76 -12.65
C LYS A 144 14.69 6.04 -12.13
N ILE A 145 14.58 6.33 -10.86
CA ILE A 145 13.31 6.71 -10.24
C ILE A 145 12.89 8.09 -10.76
N THR A 146 11.66 8.23 -11.22
CA THR A 146 11.19 9.40 -11.98
C THR A 146 10.41 10.43 -11.16
N ASN A 147 10.17 10.16 -9.87
CA ASN A 147 9.37 11.03 -9.01
C ASN A 147 9.84 11.00 -7.55
N PRO A 148 9.59 12.10 -6.77
CA PRO A 148 10.02 12.19 -5.38
C PRO A 148 9.42 11.12 -4.45
N TYR A 149 8.16 10.69 -4.66
CA TYR A 149 7.60 9.60 -3.87
C TYR A 149 8.41 8.31 -4.02
N GLY A 150 8.64 7.87 -5.25
CA GLY A 150 9.47 6.68 -5.50
C GLY A 150 10.89 6.84 -4.95
N GLN A 151 11.45 8.06 -5.05
CA GLN A 151 12.76 8.36 -4.52
C GLN A 151 12.80 8.20 -2.99
N THR A 152 11.75 8.66 -2.25
CA THR A 152 11.69 8.43 -0.80
C THR A 152 11.68 6.94 -0.47
N LYS A 153 10.96 6.10 -1.24
CA LYS A 153 10.95 4.65 -1.03
C LYS A 153 12.32 4.02 -1.27
N GLY A 154 12.99 4.40 -2.36
CA GLY A 154 14.35 3.92 -2.66
C GLY A 154 15.39 4.32 -1.62
N MET A 155 15.34 5.56 -1.12
CA MET A 155 16.20 6.05 -0.04
C MET A 155 15.93 5.33 1.28
N LEU A 156 14.67 5.10 1.63
CA LEU A 156 14.31 4.40 2.86
C LEU A 156 14.71 2.92 2.83
N GLU A 157 14.63 2.24 1.69
CA GLU A 157 15.21 0.90 1.57
C GLU A 157 16.72 0.91 1.87
N GLN A 158 17.46 1.92 1.38
CA GLN A 158 18.91 2.04 1.67
C GLN A 158 19.14 2.32 3.14
N ILE A 159 18.42 3.28 3.74
CA ILE A 159 18.56 3.65 5.16
C ILE A 159 18.31 2.44 6.06
N LEU A 160 17.25 1.67 5.81
CA LEU A 160 16.95 0.47 6.59
C LEU A 160 17.99 -0.64 6.40
N THR A 161 18.56 -0.75 5.20
CA THR A 161 19.69 -1.66 4.93
C THR A 161 20.93 -1.23 5.73
N ASP A 162 21.25 0.06 5.74
CA ASP A 162 22.38 0.61 6.48
C ASP A 162 22.21 0.46 8.00
N LEU A 163 20.98 0.51 8.51
CA LEU A 163 20.69 0.20 9.93
C LEU A 163 21.08 -1.24 10.28
N HIS A 164 20.70 -2.21 9.43
CA HIS A 164 21.10 -3.62 9.61
C HIS A 164 22.62 -3.80 9.51
N VAL A 165 23.28 -3.14 8.57
CA VAL A 165 24.76 -3.21 8.43
C VAL A 165 25.45 -2.66 9.66
N ALA A 166 24.95 -1.56 10.24
CA ALA A 166 25.51 -0.95 11.44
C ALA A 166 25.22 -1.76 12.72
N ASP A 167 24.07 -2.42 12.77
CA ASP A 167 23.62 -3.23 13.88
C ASP A 167 22.87 -4.47 13.36
N PRO A 168 23.60 -5.63 13.27
CA PRO A 168 23.04 -6.86 12.68
C PRO A 168 21.88 -7.50 13.44
N GLU A 169 21.43 -6.94 14.56
CA GLU A 169 20.22 -7.38 15.24
C GLU A 169 18.94 -6.83 14.57
N TRP A 170 19.06 -5.79 13.73
CA TRP A 170 17.92 -5.33 12.95
C TRP A 170 17.47 -6.39 11.96
N ASN A 171 16.18 -6.71 12.00
CA ASN A 171 15.53 -7.61 11.05
C ASN A 171 14.56 -6.78 10.21
N VAL A 172 14.89 -6.61 8.95
CA VAL A 172 14.20 -5.70 8.03
C VAL A 172 13.55 -6.49 6.91
N VAL A 173 12.25 -6.30 6.72
CA VAL A 173 11.54 -6.87 5.56
C VAL A 173 11.04 -5.74 4.67
N LEU A 174 11.49 -5.69 3.43
CA LEU A 174 11.11 -4.71 2.42
C LEU A 174 10.09 -5.35 1.48
N LEU A 175 8.83 -4.89 1.52
CA LEU A 175 7.79 -5.39 0.65
C LEU A 175 7.54 -4.41 -0.49
N ARG A 176 7.91 -4.78 -1.71
CA ARG A 176 7.72 -3.98 -2.92
C ARG A 176 6.36 -4.27 -3.53
N TYR A 177 5.40 -3.39 -3.30
CA TYR A 177 4.04 -3.54 -3.83
C TYR A 177 3.96 -3.12 -5.28
N PHE A 178 3.14 -3.86 -6.02
CA PHE A 178 2.62 -3.41 -7.31
C PHE A 178 1.34 -2.58 -7.07
N ASN A 179 0.30 -2.69 -7.83
CA ASN A 179 -0.85 -1.79 -7.74
C ASN A 179 -1.99 -2.38 -6.88
N PRO A 180 -2.09 -2.06 -5.58
CA PRO A 180 -3.18 -2.58 -4.77
C PRO A 180 -4.53 -1.98 -5.17
N ILE A 181 -5.51 -2.83 -5.35
CA ILE A 181 -6.92 -2.50 -5.65
C ILE A 181 -7.85 -3.46 -4.91
N GLY A 182 -9.16 -3.24 -5.03
CA GLY A 182 -10.15 -4.05 -4.34
C GLY A 182 -10.56 -3.46 -2.99
N ALA A 183 -11.27 -4.25 -2.22
CA ALA A 183 -11.75 -3.90 -0.90
C ALA A 183 -12.02 -5.18 -0.10
N HIS A 184 -12.32 -5.07 1.19
CA HIS A 184 -12.73 -6.23 1.97
C HIS A 184 -14.11 -6.74 1.50
N LYS A 185 -14.26 -8.05 1.38
CA LYS A 185 -15.48 -8.72 0.90
C LYS A 185 -16.77 -8.33 1.62
N SER A 186 -16.68 -7.78 2.84
CA SER A 186 -17.85 -7.27 3.58
C SER A 186 -18.43 -6.00 2.94
N GLY A 187 -17.66 -5.23 2.17
CA GLY A 187 -18.01 -3.90 1.70
C GLY A 187 -17.98 -2.82 2.80
N LEU A 188 -17.42 -3.13 3.98
CA LEU A 188 -17.34 -2.17 5.09
C LEU A 188 -16.09 -1.31 5.07
N ILE A 189 -14.97 -1.82 4.55
CA ILE A 189 -13.72 -1.07 4.38
C ILE A 189 -13.21 -1.15 2.94
N GLY A 190 -12.59 -0.07 2.48
CA GLY A 190 -12.04 0.05 1.13
C GLY A 190 -11.19 1.31 0.97
N GLU A 191 -10.82 1.66 -0.26
CA GLU A 191 -10.05 2.87 -0.54
C GLU A 191 -10.99 4.10 -0.58
N ASP A 192 -10.77 5.06 0.33
CA ASP A 192 -11.50 6.34 0.41
C ASP A 192 -10.54 7.52 0.34
N PRO A 193 -10.06 7.88 -0.86
CA PRO A 193 -9.15 9.00 -1.02
C PRO A 193 -9.87 10.33 -0.79
N LYS A 194 -9.24 11.24 -0.03
CA LYS A 194 -9.74 12.61 0.11
C LYS A 194 -9.55 13.37 -1.20
N GLY A 195 -10.63 13.93 -1.73
CA GLY A 195 -10.63 14.68 -2.99
C GLY A 195 -10.71 13.79 -4.24
N ILE A 196 -10.17 14.29 -5.36
CA ILE A 196 -10.16 13.54 -6.63
C ILE A 196 -9.12 12.43 -6.57
N PRO A 197 -9.50 11.16 -6.82
CA PRO A 197 -8.56 10.05 -6.80
C PRO A 197 -7.43 10.17 -7.81
N ASN A 198 -6.22 9.83 -7.40
CA ASN A 198 -5.06 9.75 -8.30
C ASN A 198 -4.88 8.35 -8.91
N ASN A 199 -5.43 7.31 -8.24
CA ASN A 199 -5.33 5.93 -8.68
C ASN A 199 -6.50 5.55 -9.60
N LEU A 200 -6.26 4.60 -10.52
CA LEU A 200 -7.21 4.20 -11.55
C LEU A 200 -8.54 3.70 -10.99
N VAL A 201 -8.52 2.69 -10.10
CA VAL A 201 -9.74 2.01 -9.65
C VAL A 201 -10.65 2.91 -8.81
N PRO A 202 -10.17 3.67 -7.79
CA PRO A 202 -11.05 4.60 -7.09
C PRO A 202 -11.56 5.73 -7.98
N TYR A 203 -10.83 6.13 -9.04
CA TYR A 203 -11.35 7.08 -10.03
C TYR A 203 -12.50 6.45 -10.83
N ILE A 204 -12.34 5.23 -11.35
CA ILE A 204 -13.40 4.47 -12.04
C ILE A 204 -14.61 4.32 -11.11
N ALA A 205 -14.42 3.99 -9.85
CA ALA A 205 -15.48 3.86 -8.86
C ALA A 205 -16.31 5.15 -8.71
N GLN A 206 -15.64 6.30 -8.65
CA GLN A 206 -16.31 7.60 -8.59
C GLN A 206 -17.04 7.96 -9.90
N VAL A 207 -16.57 7.52 -11.05
CA VAL A 207 -17.33 7.63 -12.33
C VAL A 207 -18.55 6.71 -12.27
N ALA A 208 -18.42 5.48 -11.82
CA ALA A 208 -19.51 4.51 -11.75
C ALA A 208 -20.69 4.96 -10.83
N VAL A 209 -20.38 5.68 -9.73
CA VAL A 209 -21.41 6.27 -8.84
C VAL A 209 -21.87 7.65 -9.29
N GLY A 210 -21.31 8.22 -10.38
CA GLY A 210 -21.73 9.50 -10.96
C GLY A 210 -21.11 10.75 -10.32
N LYS A 211 -20.11 10.59 -9.44
CA LYS A 211 -19.37 11.75 -8.86
C LYS A 211 -18.43 12.41 -9.87
N LEU A 212 -17.84 11.62 -10.76
CA LEU A 212 -17.00 12.08 -11.85
C LEU A 212 -17.67 11.77 -13.18
N LYS A 213 -17.45 12.64 -14.18
CA LYS A 213 -18.14 12.52 -15.48
C LYS A 213 -17.56 11.44 -16.36
N CYS A 214 -16.23 11.30 -16.35
CA CYS A 214 -15.53 10.48 -17.32
C CYS A 214 -14.11 10.17 -16.82
N LEU A 215 -13.60 9.00 -17.17
CA LEU A 215 -12.23 8.58 -16.88
C LEU A 215 -11.26 9.15 -17.94
N GLY A 216 -10.12 9.70 -17.53
CA GLY A 216 -9.00 9.98 -18.42
C GLY A 216 -8.08 8.77 -18.56
N VAL A 217 -7.93 8.25 -19.78
CA VAL A 217 -6.98 7.18 -20.13
C VAL A 217 -5.73 7.81 -20.73
N PHE A 218 -4.60 7.73 -20.03
CA PHE A 218 -3.38 8.45 -20.41
C PHE A 218 -2.50 7.61 -21.35
N GLY A 219 -2.54 7.95 -22.65
CA GLY A 219 -1.86 7.25 -23.72
C GLY A 219 -2.65 6.06 -24.25
N ASN A 220 -2.63 5.90 -25.58
CA ASN A 220 -3.18 4.76 -26.32
C ASN A 220 -2.22 4.28 -27.42
N ASP A 221 -0.96 4.64 -27.28
CA ASP A 221 0.09 4.41 -28.28
C ASP A 221 1.32 3.71 -27.66
N TYR A 222 1.16 3.10 -26.47
CA TYR A 222 2.17 2.22 -25.87
C TYR A 222 2.31 0.92 -26.68
N PRO A 223 3.50 0.27 -26.69
CA PRO A 223 3.70 -1.04 -27.31
C PRO A 223 3.08 -2.16 -26.46
N THR A 224 1.78 -2.12 -26.27
CA THR A 224 0.95 -3.02 -25.50
C THR A 224 -0.24 -3.49 -26.34
N PRO A 225 -0.95 -4.55 -26.00
CA PRO A 225 -2.00 -5.13 -26.84
C PRO A 225 -3.12 -4.16 -27.27
N ASP A 226 -3.50 -3.22 -26.39
CA ASP A 226 -4.54 -2.22 -26.66
C ASP A 226 -4.02 -0.77 -26.67
N GLY A 227 -2.70 -0.60 -26.62
CA GLY A 227 -2.03 0.68 -26.62
C GLY A 227 -2.02 1.40 -25.28
N THR A 228 -2.71 0.89 -24.25
CA THR A 228 -2.72 1.51 -22.90
C THR A 228 -1.71 0.87 -21.96
N GLY A 229 -1.33 1.55 -20.90
CA GLY A 229 -0.33 1.07 -19.95
C GLY A 229 -0.76 -0.22 -19.24
N VAL A 230 0.18 -1.15 -19.07
CA VAL A 230 -0.04 -2.46 -18.40
C VAL A 230 0.58 -2.46 -17.03
N ARG A 231 -0.19 -2.86 -16.02
CA ARG A 231 0.23 -2.93 -14.60
C ARG A 231 -0.18 -4.26 -13.99
N ASP A 232 0.57 -4.67 -12.98
CA ASP A 232 0.20 -5.75 -12.06
C ASP A 232 -0.72 -5.19 -10.98
N TYR A 233 -1.96 -5.64 -10.97
CA TYR A 233 -2.93 -5.28 -9.93
C TYR A 233 -3.03 -6.43 -8.93
N ILE A 234 -2.93 -6.10 -7.64
CA ILE A 234 -3.02 -7.05 -6.54
C ILE A 234 -4.21 -6.71 -5.65
N HIS A 235 -4.94 -7.72 -5.22
CA HIS A 235 -6.02 -7.51 -4.26
C HIS A 235 -5.47 -7.04 -2.91
N VAL A 236 -6.06 -5.99 -2.33
CA VAL A 236 -5.59 -5.43 -1.05
C VAL A 236 -5.59 -6.45 0.09
N VAL A 237 -6.49 -7.44 0.07
CA VAL A 237 -6.51 -8.54 1.05
C VAL A 237 -5.32 -9.48 0.84
N ASP A 238 -4.97 -9.85 -0.41
CA ASP A 238 -3.77 -10.63 -0.68
C ASP A 238 -2.51 -9.90 -0.20
N LEU A 239 -2.46 -8.58 -0.45
CA LEU A 239 -1.37 -7.75 0.03
C LEU A 239 -1.30 -7.75 1.57
N ALA A 240 -2.44 -7.61 2.26
CA ALA A 240 -2.52 -7.66 3.72
C ALA A 240 -2.04 -9.02 4.27
N VAL A 241 -2.47 -10.13 3.66
CA VAL A 241 -1.98 -11.48 3.99
C VAL A 241 -0.47 -11.59 3.78
N GLY A 242 0.07 -10.95 2.73
CA GLY A 242 1.51 -10.90 2.48
C GLY A 242 2.30 -10.30 3.65
N HIS A 243 1.76 -9.27 4.32
CA HIS A 243 2.37 -8.68 5.52
C HIS A 243 2.37 -9.65 6.70
N VAL A 244 1.24 -10.34 6.92
CA VAL A 244 1.14 -11.35 7.99
C VAL A 244 2.15 -12.49 7.73
N LYS A 245 2.27 -12.94 6.49
CA LYS A 245 3.26 -13.97 6.11
C LYS A 245 4.70 -13.48 6.28
N ALA A 246 4.97 -12.23 6.00
CA ALA A 246 6.30 -11.64 6.16
C ALA A 246 6.77 -11.58 7.62
N LEU A 247 5.86 -11.52 8.61
CA LEU A 247 6.21 -11.56 10.04
C LEU A 247 6.98 -12.82 10.44
N GLN A 248 6.79 -13.94 9.72
CA GLN A 248 7.56 -15.16 10.01
C GLN A 248 9.07 -14.99 9.85
N LYS A 249 9.52 -14.01 9.01
CA LYS A 249 10.94 -13.71 8.83
C LYS A 249 11.59 -13.15 10.10
N PHE A 250 10.80 -12.68 11.04
CA PHE A 250 11.32 -12.26 12.35
C PHE A 250 11.74 -13.43 13.27
N ASN A 251 11.43 -14.66 12.87
CA ASN A 251 11.91 -15.88 13.52
C ASN A 251 13.20 -16.43 12.89
N ASP A 252 13.56 -15.95 11.71
CA ASP A 252 14.78 -16.29 11.03
C ASP A 252 15.95 -15.44 11.58
N LYS A 253 17.18 -15.75 11.14
CA LYS A 253 18.34 -14.91 11.43
C LYS A 253 18.02 -13.48 10.94
N PRO A 254 18.29 -12.43 11.76
CA PRO A 254 18.14 -11.06 11.32
C PRO A 254 18.90 -10.78 10.03
N ASP A 255 18.23 -10.17 9.05
CA ASP A 255 18.77 -9.83 7.74
C ASP A 255 17.87 -8.76 7.09
N VAL A 256 18.21 -8.36 5.88
CA VAL A 256 17.39 -7.54 5.01
C VAL A 256 16.72 -8.43 3.96
N TYR A 257 15.45 -8.73 4.16
CA TYR A 257 14.63 -9.54 3.26
C TYR A 257 13.84 -8.64 2.31
N ILE A 258 13.85 -8.96 1.02
CA ILE A 258 13.15 -8.18 0.00
C ILE A 258 12.20 -9.10 -0.76
N TYR A 259 10.93 -8.70 -0.90
CA TYR A 259 9.91 -9.46 -1.63
C TYR A 259 9.05 -8.56 -2.49
N ASN A 260 8.81 -9.00 -3.72
CA ASN A 260 7.77 -8.45 -4.58
C ASN A 260 6.41 -9.04 -4.18
N LEU A 261 5.42 -8.18 -4.00
CA LEU A 261 4.03 -8.58 -3.79
C LEU A 261 3.18 -8.11 -4.95
N GLY A 262 2.89 -9.04 -5.84
CA GLY A 262 2.05 -8.86 -7.02
C GLY A 262 1.48 -10.19 -7.48
N THR A 263 0.71 -10.18 -8.56
CA THR A 263 0.06 -11.39 -9.10
C THR A 263 0.88 -12.08 -10.19
N GLY A 264 1.89 -11.41 -10.73
CA GLY A 264 2.63 -11.86 -11.91
C GLY A 264 1.84 -11.71 -13.21
N LYS A 265 0.68 -11.03 -13.18
CA LYS A 265 -0.17 -10.80 -14.34
C LYS A 265 -0.29 -9.31 -14.62
N GLY A 266 -0.03 -8.94 -15.87
CA GLY A 266 -0.25 -7.57 -16.31
C GLY A 266 -1.67 -7.40 -16.89
N TYR A 267 -2.36 -6.34 -16.49
CA TYR A 267 -3.63 -5.90 -17.07
C TYR A 267 -3.49 -4.49 -17.60
N SER A 268 -4.05 -4.24 -18.78
CA SER A 268 -4.11 -2.92 -19.37
C SER A 268 -5.14 -2.03 -18.63
N VAL A 269 -5.07 -0.72 -18.84
CA VAL A 269 -6.09 0.19 -18.32
C VAL A 269 -7.48 -0.19 -18.81
N LEU A 270 -7.62 -0.54 -20.10
CA LEU A 270 -8.92 -0.93 -20.66
C LEU A 270 -9.39 -2.31 -20.19
N ASP A 271 -8.50 -3.25 -19.84
CA ASP A 271 -8.89 -4.50 -19.19
C ASP A 271 -9.53 -4.23 -17.82
N VAL A 272 -8.95 -3.32 -17.03
CA VAL A 272 -9.51 -2.92 -15.74
C VAL A 272 -10.87 -2.23 -15.91
N VAL A 273 -10.99 -1.34 -16.91
CA VAL A 273 -12.29 -0.69 -17.20
C VAL A 273 -13.35 -1.73 -17.52
N LYS A 274 -13.08 -2.69 -18.41
CA LYS A 274 -14.01 -3.77 -18.78
C LYS A 274 -14.40 -4.63 -17.56
N ALA A 275 -13.42 -5.00 -16.74
CA ALA A 275 -13.68 -5.78 -15.52
C ALA A 275 -14.57 -5.00 -14.53
N TYR A 276 -14.35 -3.70 -14.41
CA TYR A 276 -15.17 -2.83 -13.55
C TYR A 276 -16.58 -2.61 -14.10
N GLU A 277 -16.74 -2.44 -15.42
CA GLU A 277 -18.06 -2.40 -16.10
C GLU A 277 -18.87 -3.66 -15.81
N LYS A 278 -18.23 -4.84 -15.90
CA LYS A 278 -18.86 -6.12 -15.55
C LYS A 278 -19.29 -6.16 -14.09
N ALA A 279 -18.45 -5.66 -13.17
CA ALA A 279 -18.73 -5.65 -11.74
C ALA A 279 -19.87 -4.70 -11.37
N CYS A 280 -19.92 -3.51 -11.96
CA CYS A 280 -20.93 -2.50 -11.62
C CYS A 280 -22.21 -2.54 -12.48
N GLY A 281 -22.20 -3.29 -13.59
CA GLY A 281 -23.30 -3.35 -14.54
C GLY A 281 -23.55 -2.05 -15.31
N LYS A 282 -22.56 -1.16 -15.37
CA LYS A 282 -22.66 0.16 -16.01
C LYS A 282 -21.51 0.38 -16.97
N THR A 283 -21.74 1.14 -18.04
CA THR A 283 -20.67 1.61 -18.92
C THR A 283 -19.87 2.72 -18.22
N ILE A 284 -18.56 2.65 -18.28
CA ILE A 284 -17.63 3.66 -17.75
C ILE A 284 -17.17 4.55 -18.90
N PRO A 285 -17.69 5.77 -19.03
CA PRO A 285 -17.23 6.69 -20.07
C PRO A 285 -15.76 7.07 -19.84
N TYR A 286 -14.97 7.04 -20.92
CA TYR A 286 -13.57 7.47 -20.85
C TYR A 286 -13.17 8.28 -22.08
N GLU A 287 -12.12 9.06 -21.94
CA GLU A 287 -11.47 9.80 -23.02
C GLU A 287 -9.96 9.55 -23.02
N ILE A 288 -9.38 9.45 -24.20
CA ILE A 288 -7.93 9.32 -24.34
C ILE A 288 -7.26 10.66 -24.10
N LYS A 289 -6.25 10.68 -23.24
CA LYS A 289 -5.41 11.83 -22.92
C LYS A 289 -3.97 11.57 -23.33
N PRO A 290 -3.16 12.60 -23.56
CA PRO A 290 -1.71 12.44 -23.75
C PRO A 290 -1.07 11.62 -22.62
N ARG A 291 0.02 10.91 -22.91
CA ARG A 291 0.81 10.20 -21.89
C ARG A 291 1.22 11.13 -20.76
N ARG A 292 1.20 10.62 -19.53
CA ARG A 292 1.80 11.34 -18.39
C ARG A 292 3.32 11.19 -18.44
N ALA A 293 4.03 12.23 -18.04
CA ALA A 293 5.49 12.16 -17.91
C ALA A 293 5.89 11.09 -16.87
N GLY A 294 6.82 10.22 -17.23
CA GLY A 294 7.32 9.16 -16.36
C GLY A 294 6.49 7.88 -16.34
N ASP A 295 5.36 7.79 -17.07
CA ASP A 295 4.64 6.52 -17.23
C ASP A 295 5.42 5.57 -18.16
N ILE A 296 5.53 4.31 -17.71
CA ILE A 296 6.15 3.21 -18.48
C ILE A 296 5.08 2.32 -19.12
N ALA A 297 5.42 1.66 -20.21
CA ALA A 297 4.47 0.84 -20.96
C ALA A 297 3.96 -0.36 -20.14
N THR A 298 4.87 -1.10 -19.51
CA THR A 298 4.56 -2.37 -18.85
C THR A 298 5.32 -2.53 -17.55
N CYS A 299 4.61 -2.91 -16.48
CA CYS A 299 5.19 -3.16 -15.16
C CYS A 299 4.38 -4.27 -14.46
N TYR A 300 4.94 -5.47 -14.36
CA TYR A 300 4.37 -6.57 -13.58
C TYR A 300 5.47 -7.43 -12.94
N SER A 301 5.11 -8.08 -11.85
CA SER A 301 6.03 -8.78 -10.96
C SER A 301 6.32 -10.21 -11.40
N ASP A 302 7.41 -10.74 -10.86
CA ASP A 302 7.58 -12.14 -10.51
C ASP A 302 7.56 -12.25 -8.98
N ALA A 303 6.59 -12.94 -8.41
CA ALA A 303 6.43 -13.13 -6.97
C ALA A 303 6.89 -14.53 -6.52
N THR A 304 7.67 -15.25 -7.33
CA THR A 304 8.14 -16.61 -7.04
C THR A 304 8.92 -16.69 -5.75
N LYS A 305 9.71 -15.67 -5.42
CA LYS A 305 10.47 -15.60 -4.17
C LYS A 305 9.54 -15.56 -2.95
N ALA A 306 8.51 -14.71 -2.98
CA ALA A 306 7.50 -14.65 -1.90
C ALA A 306 6.75 -15.98 -1.75
N LYS A 307 6.41 -16.65 -2.86
CA LYS A 307 5.79 -17.97 -2.83
C LYS A 307 6.69 -19.02 -2.16
N ASN A 308 7.96 -19.07 -2.52
CA ASN A 308 8.89 -20.10 -2.04
C ASN A 308 9.32 -19.86 -0.58
N GLU A 309 9.55 -18.60 -0.19
CA GLU A 309 10.12 -18.28 1.10
C GLU A 309 9.12 -17.85 2.17
N LEU A 310 7.94 -17.33 1.78
CA LEU A 310 6.87 -16.93 2.68
C LEU A 310 5.65 -17.86 2.62
N GLY A 311 5.60 -18.77 1.65
CA GLY A 311 4.38 -19.54 1.37
C GLY A 311 3.21 -18.64 1.00
N TRP A 312 3.49 -17.50 0.35
CA TRP A 312 2.50 -16.50 -0.06
C TRP A 312 2.32 -16.47 -1.58
N GLU A 313 1.09 -16.47 -2.01
CA GLU A 313 0.70 -16.31 -3.42
C GLU A 313 -0.63 -15.56 -3.48
N ALA A 314 -0.76 -14.62 -4.41
CA ALA A 314 -2.02 -13.90 -4.65
C ALA A 314 -3.12 -14.87 -5.09
N GLN A 315 -4.30 -14.77 -4.48
CA GLN A 315 -5.43 -15.67 -4.69
C GLN A 315 -6.53 -15.05 -5.56
N TYR A 316 -6.68 -13.73 -5.53
CA TYR A 316 -7.78 -13.03 -6.19
C TYR A 316 -7.39 -12.54 -7.58
N GLY A 317 -8.31 -12.66 -8.53
CA GLY A 317 -8.18 -12.14 -9.89
C GLY A 317 -8.77 -10.74 -10.05
N ILE A 318 -8.63 -10.17 -11.26
CA ILE A 318 -9.10 -8.82 -11.56
C ILE A 318 -10.63 -8.68 -11.40
N GLU A 319 -11.38 -9.75 -11.64
CA GLU A 319 -12.84 -9.73 -11.50
C GLU A 319 -13.28 -9.56 -10.05
N GLU A 320 -12.66 -10.33 -9.14
CA GLU A 320 -12.92 -10.21 -7.69
C GLU A 320 -12.45 -8.86 -7.16
N MET A 321 -11.27 -8.39 -7.58
CA MET A 321 -10.75 -7.08 -7.21
C MET A 321 -11.73 -5.96 -7.56
N CYS A 322 -12.28 -5.98 -8.78
CA CYS A 322 -13.26 -4.99 -9.23
C CYS A 322 -14.62 -5.16 -8.53
N ALA A 323 -15.06 -6.40 -8.31
CA ALA A 323 -16.33 -6.68 -7.63
C ALA A 323 -16.32 -6.19 -6.18
N ASP A 324 -15.25 -6.47 -5.43
CA ASP A 324 -15.12 -6.03 -4.03
C ASP A 324 -14.96 -4.50 -3.94
N SER A 325 -14.20 -3.90 -4.86
CA SER A 325 -14.11 -2.43 -4.96
C SER A 325 -15.46 -1.79 -5.24
N TRP A 326 -16.25 -2.35 -6.17
CA TRP A 326 -17.59 -1.85 -6.46
C TRP A 326 -18.55 -2.04 -5.28
N LYS A 327 -18.47 -3.18 -4.60
CA LYS A 327 -19.30 -3.43 -3.41
C LYS A 327 -19.04 -2.37 -2.34
N TRP A 328 -17.76 -2.09 -2.03
CA TRP A 328 -17.39 -1.02 -1.14
C TRP A 328 -17.99 0.32 -1.58
N GLN A 329 -17.71 0.75 -2.81
CA GLN A 329 -18.15 2.06 -3.31
C GLN A 329 -19.66 2.20 -3.37
N SER A 330 -20.39 1.14 -3.75
CA SER A 330 -21.86 1.17 -3.83
C SER A 330 -22.54 1.21 -2.46
N MET A 331 -21.94 0.56 -1.45
CA MET A 331 -22.43 0.60 -0.07
C MET A 331 -22.03 1.89 0.66
N ASN A 332 -20.98 2.55 0.23
CA ASN A 332 -20.43 3.75 0.84
C ASN A 332 -20.18 4.82 -0.23
N PRO A 333 -21.21 5.39 -0.82
CA PRO A 333 -21.06 6.34 -1.93
C PRO A 333 -20.22 7.56 -1.54
N ASN A 334 -20.25 8.01 -0.29
CA ASN A 334 -19.44 9.11 0.24
C ASN A 334 -18.20 8.66 1.06
N GLY A 335 -17.88 7.36 0.99
CA GLY A 335 -16.77 6.79 1.74
C GLY A 335 -17.11 6.64 3.22
N TYR A 336 -16.13 6.86 4.09
CA TYR A 336 -16.33 6.77 5.54
C TYR A 336 -17.18 7.89 6.12
N ARG A 337 -17.39 9.00 5.39
CA ARG A 337 -18.21 10.13 5.80
C ARG A 337 -19.70 9.79 5.95
N ASP A 338 -20.17 8.72 5.32
CA ASP A 338 -21.56 8.25 5.49
C ASP A 338 -21.84 7.74 6.93
N ALA A 339 -20.82 7.59 7.76
CA ALA A 339 -20.95 7.18 9.16
C ALA A 339 -20.80 8.34 10.17
N GLU A 340 -20.38 9.53 9.70
CA GLU A 340 -20.17 10.71 10.54
C GLU A 340 -21.44 11.60 10.61
N ASP A 341 -22.48 11.31 9.80
CA ASP A 341 -23.79 11.95 9.78
C ASP A 341 -24.84 11.11 10.55
#